data_013a4a6f00523112181843ec4881ae5a
#
_entry.id   013a4a6f00523112181843ec4881ae5a
#
_cell.length_a   1.000
_cell.length_b   1.000
_cell.length_c   1.000
_cell.angle_alpha   90.00
_cell.angle_beta   90.00
_cell.angle_gamma   90.00
#
_symmetry.space_group_name_H-M   'P 1'
#
loop_
_entity.id
_entity.type
_entity.pdbx_description
1 polymer ?
#
loop_
_entity_poly.entity_id
_entity_poly.type
_entity_poly.pdbx_seq_one_letter_code
_entity_poly.pdbx_strand_id
1 'polypeptide(L)'
;MRFELRLVEPLFGYACYSLGVVMKPKRYAVRRAILVVALVAGSACGQSPAASSSLRAERYFKSVRDQPPLAVDFLGRMPKGGDLHNHLSGAVYAESYIDYAAADGLCVDLATITLVAPPCGDRPPASRALTDASLRNQLIDAWSMRNFHPTPDDRSAHDHFFAAFGRFGPATNGHTEDMLAEVAHRAAAQHEIYMELMFTPDGGESRSLGNELGWNDDYGVMRSRLLAGGMAKAVADGRQNLDQAEERLRKVLDCGGSHPDAGCGVTVRYLYQVLRANPKQQVFAQLLAGFEMASADPRVVGLNMVQPEDDPVALRDFDLQMGMLDFLHGLYPKVHITLHAGELAPGLVRPDDLTFHIRESVEKGHAERIGHGVDVMHERDARGLLAEMVRRHVLVEVCLTSNDMILGVRGKDHPLPVYLHAGVPVALATDDEGVARSQLTWEYLRAVESYQLDYATLKRMVRDSLDHSFLPGPSLWSSGQGIGEFRMISACTQEPLRPEPASAACRHYLDSSDRARIEWKEEVEFNRFEAGF
;
A
#
# COMPACT_ATOMS: atom_id res chain seq x y z
N MET A 1 -30.35 26.20 -47.44
CA MET A 1 -28.96 25.90 -47.77
C MET A 1 -28.64 24.51 -47.25
N ARG A 2 -28.60 23.54 -48.16
CA ARG A 2 -28.20 22.17 -47.88
C ARG A 2 -26.70 22.12 -48.06
N PHE A 3 -25.97 21.52 -47.09
CA PHE A 3 -24.58 21.08 -47.26
C PHE A 3 -24.51 19.57 -47.11
N GLU A 4 -24.11 18.94 -48.24
CA GLU A 4 -23.81 17.50 -48.30
C GLU A 4 -22.47 17.20 -47.64
N LEU A 5 -22.45 16.21 -46.74
CA LEU A 5 -21.22 15.62 -46.25
C LEU A 5 -20.81 14.45 -47.17
N ARG A 6 -19.68 14.60 -47.83
CA ARG A 6 -18.98 13.50 -48.52
C ARG A 6 -18.08 12.77 -47.52
N LEU A 7 -18.34 11.50 -47.36
CA LEU A 7 -17.44 10.54 -46.73
C LEU A 7 -16.23 10.29 -47.63
N VAL A 8 -15.02 10.39 -47.07
CA VAL A 8 -13.77 9.93 -47.67
C VAL A 8 -13.25 8.78 -46.81
N GLU A 9 -13.25 7.60 -47.36
CA GLU A 9 -12.55 6.46 -46.80
C GLU A 9 -11.04 6.56 -47.02
N PRO A 10 -10.17 6.18 -46.12
CA PRO A 10 -8.78 5.88 -46.46
C PRO A 10 -8.56 4.38 -46.56
N LEU A 11 -8.26 3.95 -47.77
CA LEU A 11 -7.61 2.70 -48.11
C LEU A 11 -6.17 2.67 -47.55
N PHE A 12 -5.87 1.71 -46.71
CA PHE A 12 -4.49 1.23 -46.53
C PHE A 12 -4.47 -0.29 -46.54
N GLY A 13 -4.12 -0.83 -47.70
CA GLY A 13 -3.76 -2.22 -47.89
C GLY A 13 -2.26 -2.42 -47.64
N TYR A 14 -1.90 -3.36 -46.81
CA TYR A 14 -0.53 -3.86 -46.73
C TYR A 14 -0.34 -4.97 -47.77
N ALA A 15 0.50 -4.73 -48.80
CA ALA A 15 0.92 -5.71 -49.75
C ALA A 15 2.23 -6.40 -49.27
N CYS A 16 2.16 -7.69 -49.02
CA CYS A 16 3.34 -8.52 -48.92
C CYS A 16 3.89 -8.78 -50.33
N TYR A 17 5.11 -8.33 -50.63
CA TYR A 17 5.83 -8.68 -51.82
C TYR A 17 6.61 -9.99 -51.58
N SER A 18 6.19 -11.06 -52.26
CA SER A 18 6.99 -12.27 -52.43
C SER A 18 7.75 -12.16 -53.76
N LEU A 19 9.09 -12.15 -53.70
CA LEU A 19 9.96 -12.25 -54.87
C LEU A 19 10.03 -13.70 -55.32
N GLY A 20 9.29 -14.04 -56.36
CA GLY A 20 9.41 -15.28 -57.07
C GLY A 20 10.51 -15.21 -58.14
N VAL A 21 11.59 -15.92 -57.94
CA VAL A 21 12.62 -16.13 -59.00
C VAL A 21 12.23 -17.32 -59.82
N VAL A 22 11.85 -17.10 -61.08
CA VAL A 22 11.62 -18.17 -62.09
C VAL A 22 12.94 -18.49 -62.75
N MET A 23 13.50 -19.69 -62.48
CA MET A 23 14.60 -20.24 -63.27
C MET A 23 14.07 -21.29 -64.26
N LYS A 24 14.34 -21.09 -65.54
CA LYS A 24 14.11 -22.04 -66.61
C LYS A 24 15.15 -23.21 -66.58
N PRO A 25 14.76 -24.46 -66.83
CA PRO A 25 15.69 -25.57 -66.80
C PRO A 25 16.45 -25.71 -68.13
N LYS A 26 17.79 -25.77 -68.09
CA LYS A 26 18.60 -26.36 -69.15
C LYS A 26 18.99 -27.76 -68.72
N ARG A 27 18.72 -28.74 -69.65
CA ARG A 27 19.11 -30.16 -69.58
C ARG A 27 20.63 -30.28 -69.66
N TYR A 28 21.25 -31.05 -68.73
CA TYR A 28 22.33 -32.05 -69.10
C TYR A 28 22.77 -32.85 -67.85
N ALA A 29 22.85 -34.18 -68.10
CA ALA A 29 23.73 -35.20 -67.53
C ALA A 29 23.53 -35.69 -66.08
N VAL A 30 23.15 -36.94 -65.98
CA VAL A 30 23.13 -37.86 -64.84
C VAL A 30 24.51 -37.97 -64.18
N ARG A 31 24.56 -37.60 -62.86
CA ARG A 31 25.55 -38.18 -61.94
C ARG A 31 24.87 -38.32 -60.58
N ARG A 32 25.14 -39.45 -59.92
CA ARG A 32 24.61 -39.92 -58.64
C ARG A 32 24.67 -38.79 -57.59
N ALA A 33 23.53 -38.32 -57.12
CA ALA A 33 23.45 -37.45 -55.97
C ALA A 33 23.17 -38.31 -54.75
N ILE A 34 24.09 -38.27 -53.80
CA ILE A 34 23.91 -38.76 -52.41
C ILE A 34 22.91 -37.86 -51.75
N LEU A 35 21.79 -38.46 -51.34
CA LEU A 35 20.76 -37.76 -50.58
C LEU A 35 21.26 -37.58 -49.14
N VAL A 36 21.77 -36.37 -48.78
CA VAL A 36 22.02 -35.99 -47.38
C VAL A 36 20.68 -35.49 -46.83
N VAL A 37 20.03 -36.34 -46.08
CA VAL A 37 18.88 -35.93 -45.27
C VAL A 37 19.43 -35.12 -44.09
N ALA A 38 19.39 -33.80 -44.19
CA ALA A 38 19.61 -32.93 -43.04
C ALA A 38 18.40 -33.06 -42.12
N LEU A 39 18.53 -33.80 -41.04
CA LEU A 39 17.63 -33.76 -39.90
C LEU A 39 17.75 -32.35 -39.28
N VAL A 40 16.83 -31.48 -39.62
CA VAL A 40 16.60 -30.26 -38.85
C VAL A 40 15.97 -30.71 -37.52
N ALA A 41 16.81 -30.93 -36.51
CA ALA A 41 16.34 -31.01 -35.15
C ALA A 41 15.76 -29.63 -34.79
N GLY A 42 14.46 -29.47 -34.95
CA GLY A 42 13.74 -28.34 -34.36
C GLY A 42 13.92 -28.40 -32.86
N SER A 43 14.76 -27.52 -32.33
CA SER A 43 14.79 -27.25 -30.90
C SER A 43 13.39 -26.75 -30.53
N ALA A 44 12.52 -27.65 -30.08
CA ALA A 44 11.35 -27.27 -29.35
C ALA A 44 11.87 -26.58 -28.07
N CYS A 45 11.89 -25.25 -28.05
CA CYS A 45 12.02 -24.49 -26.81
C CYS A 45 10.83 -24.89 -25.94
N GLY A 46 11.00 -25.93 -25.15
CA GLY A 46 10.03 -26.31 -24.14
C GLY A 46 9.93 -25.16 -23.15
N GLN A 47 8.80 -24.49 -23.12
CA GLN A 47 8.51 -23.55 -22.07
C GLN A 47 8.66 -24.26 -20.73
N SER A 48 9.26 -23.58 -19.72
CA SER A 48 9.34 -24.14 -18.37
C SER A 48 7.93 -24.44 -17.85
N PRO A 49 7.74 -25.48 -17.04
CA PRO A 49 6.42 -25.81 -16.46
C PRO A 49 5.77 -24.60 -15.76
N ALA A 50 6.56 -23.76 -15.08
CA ALA A 50 6.10 -22.53 -14.43
C ALA A 50 5.60 -21.49 -15.45
N ALA A 51 6.29 -21.26 -16.56
CA ALA A 51 5.81 -20.36 -17.62
C ALA A 51 4.50 -20.86 -18.24
N SER A 52 4.29 -22.17 -18.32
CA SER A 52 3.05 -22.76 -18.83
C SER A 52 1.87 -22.61 -17.86
N SER A 53 2.09 -22.67 -16.54
CA SER A 53 1.05 -22.49 -15.51
C SER A 53 0.62 -21.04 -15.41
N SER A 54 1.55 -20.09 -15.41
CA SER A 54 1.24 -18.65 -15.42
C SER A 54 0.37 -18.28 -16.63
N LEU A 55 0.67 -18.78 -17.82
CA LEU A 55 -0.17 -18.57 -19.02
C LEU A 55 -1.57 -19.22 -18.92
N ARG A 56 -1.72 -20.31 -18.16
CA ARG A 56 -3.04 -20.90 -17.92
C ARG A 56 -3.86 -20.06 -16.94
N ALA A 57 -3.23 -19.61 -15.85
CA ALA A 57 -3.85 -18.70 -14.88
C ALA A 57 -4.31 -17.38 -15.55
N GLU A 58 -3.46 -16.79 -16.40
CA GLU A 58 -3.79 -15.60 -17.19
C GLU A 58 -5.00 -15.83 -18.12
N ARG A 59 -5.01 -16.93 -18.85
CA ARG A 59 -6.15 -17.27 -19.72
C ARG A 59 -7.43 -17.51 -18.94
N TYR A 60 -7.33 -18.19 -17.81
CA TYR A 60 -8.49 -18.38 -16.93
C TYR A 60 -8.99 -17.04 -16.41
N PHE A 61 -8.12 -16.19 -15.85
CA PHE A 61 -8.50 -14.87 -15.35
C PHE A 61 -9.16 -14.02 -16.45
N LYS A 62 -8.59 -13.98 -17.65
CA LYS A 62 -9.18 -13.29 -18.80
C LYS A 62 -10.60 -13.78 -19.13
N SER A 63 -10.91 -15.04 -18.90
CA SER A 63 -12.26 -15.60 -19.16
C SER A 63 -13.28 -15.28 -18.08
N VAL A 64 -12.84 -14.93 -16.86
CA VAL A 64 -13.71 -14.72 -15.69
C VAL A 64 -13.74 -13.28 -15.16
N ARG A 65 -12.76 -12.43 -15.51
CA ARG A 65 -12.62 -11.07 -14.93
C ARG A 65 -13.83 -10.16 -15.12
N ASP A 66 -14.61 -10.38 -16.19
CA ASP A 66 -15.84 -9.62 -16.46
C ASP A 66 -17.06 -10.23 -15.76
N GLN A 67 -16.86 -11.23 -14.89
CA GLN A 67 -17.87 -11.91 -14.08
C GLN A 67 -17.53 -11.72 -12.60
N PRO A 68 -18.05 -10.69 -11.90
CA PRO A 68 -17.60 -10.29 -10.56
C PRO A 68 -17.48 -11.44 -9.55
N PRO A 69 -18.43 -12.38 -9.42
CA PRO A 69 -18.30 -13.49 -8.47
C PRO A 69 -17.09 -14.41 -8.75
N LEU A 70 -16.78 -14.65 -10.04
CA LEU A 70 -15.64 -15.48 -10.43
C LEU A 70 -14.32 -14.71 -10.34
N ALA A 71 -14.35 -13.40 -10.63
CA ALA A 71 -13.20 -12.53 -10.41
C ALA A 71 -12.84 -12.46 -8.92
N VAL A 72 -13.82 -12.32 -8.04
CA VAL A 72 -13.62 -12.35 -6.58
C VAL A 72 -13.01 -13.68 -6.13
N ASP A 73 -13.49 -14.84 -6.63
CA ASP A 73 -12.91 -16.15 -6.29
C ASP A 73 -11.43 -16.25 -6.74
N PHE A 74 -11.12 -15.78 -7.94
CA PHE A 74 -9.73 -15.77 -8.43
C PHE A 74 -8.84 -14.84 -7.60
N LEU A 75 -9.27 -13.59 -7.41
CA LEU A 75 -8.51 -12.57 -6.68
C LEU A 75 -8.40 -12.90 -5.19
N GLY A 76 -9.44 -13.51 -4.59
CA GLY A 76 -9.39 -13.95 -3.19
C GLY A 76 -8.31 -14.98 -2.91
N ARG A 77 -8.00 -15.84 -3.91
CA ARG A 77 -6.94 -16.87 -3.81
C ARG A 77 -5.58 -16.40 -4.33
N MET A 78 -5.53 -15.29 -5.07
CA MET A 78 -4.29 -14.76 -5.63
C MET A 78 -3.39 -14.24 -4.51
N PRO A 79 -2.08 -14.58 -4.49
CA PRO A 79 -1.10 -13.94 -3.61
C PRO A 79 -1.06 -12.42 -3.83
N LYS A 80 -0.92 -11.64 -2.74
CA LYS A 80 -1.04 -10.18 -2.77
C LYS A 80 0.18 -9.43 -2.26
N GLY A 81 1.26 -10.15 -1.91
CA GLY A 81 2.51 -9.53 -1.47
C GLY A 81 2.35 -8.80 -0.16
N GLY A 82 2.41 -7.48 -0.19
CA GLY A 82 2.29 -6.64 1.00
C GLY A 82 1.35 -5.47 0.84
N ASP A 83 0.70 -5.11 1.95
CA ASP A 83 0.02 -3.83 2.13
C ASP A 83 1.00 -2.83 2.76
N LEU A 84 1.35 -1.78 2.02
CA LEU A 84 2.36 -0.79 2.40
C LEU A 84 1.77 0.49 2.97
N HIS A 85 0.43 0.62 2.93
CA HIS A 85 -0.29 1.81 3.37
C HIS A 85 -1.55 1.40 4.12
N ASN A 86 -1.41 1.22 5.43
CA ASN A 86 -2.48 0.77 6.30
C ASN A 86 -2.34 1.43 7.67
N HIS A 87 -3.41 2.06 8.16
CA HIS A 87 -3.46 2.67 9.48
C HIS A 87 -4.05 1.70 10.50
N LEU A 88 -3.27 1.29 11.51
CA LEU A 88 -3.71 0.30 12.49
C LEU A 88 -5.08 0.62 13.09
N SER A 89 -5.32 1.86 13.50
CA SER A 89 -6.61 2.24 14.10
C SER A 89 -7.75 2.34 13.09
N GLY A 90 -7.47 2.66 11.84
CA GLY A 90 -8.47 2.72 10.77
C GLY A 90 -8.77 1.36 10.15
N ALA A 91 -7.85 0.40 10.31
CA ALA A 91 -8.00 -0.95 9.77
C ALA A 91 -8.98 -1.83 10.55
N VAL A 92 -9.17 -1.56 11.85
CA VAL A 92 -10.07 -2.35 12.72
C VAL A 92 -11.54 -2.02 12.41
N TYR A 93 -12.36 -3.05 12.29
CA TYR A 93 -13.79 -2.85 12.05
C TYR A 93 -14.52 -2.28 13.28
N ALA A 94 -15.54 -1.47 13.04
CA ALA A 94 -16.36 -0.86 14.08
C ALA A 94 -16.97 -1.89 15.06
N GLU A 95 -17.23 -3.10 14.59
CA GLU A 95 -17.73 -4.22 15.38
C GLU A 95 -16.78 -4.59 16.52
N SER A 96 -15.48 -4.66 16.26
CA SER A 96 -14.46 -4.95 17.26
C SER A 96 -14.30 -3.81 18.26
N TYR A 97 -14.39 -2.56 17.79
CA TYR A 97 -14.40 -1.41 18.69
C TYR A 97 -15.61 -1.39 19.63
N ILE A 98 -16.78 -1.90 19.21
CA ILE A 98 -17.93 -2.06 20.08
C ILE A 98 -17.61 -3.09 21.19
N ASP A 99 -16.94 -4.18 20.84
CA ASP A 99 -16.57 -5.23 21.80
C ASP A 99 -15.52 -4.71 22.80
N TYR A 100 -14.51 -3.96 22.34
CA TYR A 100 -13.51 -3.33 23.20
C TYR A 100 -14.16 -2.29 24.14
N ALA A 101 -14.99 -1.40 23.59
CA ALA A 101 -15.70 -0.39 24.38
C ALA A 101 -16.61 -1.01 25.45
N ALA A 102 -17.24 -2.15 25.14
CA ALA A 102 -18.07 -2.89 26.09
C ALA A 102 -17.24 -3.51 27.21
N ALA A 103 -16.07 -4.09 26.89
CA ALA A 103 -15.15 -4.66 27.87
C ALA A 103 -14.58 -3.60 28.81
N ASP A 104 -14.27 -2.41 28.31
CA ASP A 104 -13.72 -1.29 29.08
C ASP A 104 -14.79 -0.49 29.84
N GLY A 105 -16.07 -0.84 29.70
CA GLY A 105 -17.17 -0.14 30.36
C GLY A 105 -17.36 1.30 29.86
N LEU A 106 -16.96 1.61 28.62
CA LEU A 106 -17.16 2.92 28.02
C LEU A 106 -18.64 3.22 27.80
N CYS A 107 -18.97 4.49 27.69
CA CYS A 107 -20.32 4.98 27.51
C CYS A 107 -20.46 5.62 26.13
N VAL A 108 -21.68 5.64 25.58
CA VAL A 108 -21.99 6.27 24.30
C VAL A 108 -22.70 7.59 24.50
N ASP A 109 -22.13 8.66 23.99
CA ASP A 109 -22.86 9.94 23.85
C ASP A 109 -23.73 9.84 22.59
N LEU A 110 -25.05 9.77 22.78
CA LEU A 110 -26.01 9.56 21.69
C LEU A 110 -26.19 10.78 20.77
N ALA A 111 -25.75 11.96 21.18
CA ALA A 111 -25.86 13.16 20.35
C ALA A 111 -24.78 13.19 19.26
N THR A 112 -23.60 12.66 19.56
CA THR A 112 -22.43 12.64 18.66
C THR A 112 -22.03 11.25 18.21
N ILE A 113 -22.64 10.21 18.80
CA ILE A 113 -22.28 8.79 18.62
C ILE A 113 -20.80 8.54 18.94
N THR A 114 -20.30 9.19 19.99
CA THR A 114 -18.90 9.18 20.43
C THR A 114 -18.77 8.39 21.73
N LEU A 115 -17.69 7.63 21.87
CA LEU A 115 -17.33 6.96 23.12
C LEU A 115 -16.80 7.97 24.14
N VAL A 116 -17.20 7.80 25.38
CA VAL A 116 -16.73 8.60 26.51
C VAL A 116 -16.41 7.71 27.71
N ALA A 117 -15.51 8.18 28.56
CA ALA A 117 -15.10 7.47 29.76
C ALA A 117 -16.25 7.32 30.79
N PRO A 118 -16.28 6.27 31.60
CA PRO A 118 -17.21 6.13 32.72
C PRO A 118 -16.93 7.20 33.81
N PRO A 119 -17.95 7.55 34.66
CA PRO A 119 -19.27 6.92 34.79
C PRO A 119 -20.27 7.40 33.72
N CYS A 120 -21.16 6.48 33.27
CA CYS A 120 -22.08 6.76 32.16
C CYS A 120 -23.17 7.80 32.49
N GLY A 121 -23.61 7.89 33.73
CA GLY A 121 -24.74 8.75 34.08
C GLY A 121 -26.00 8.31 33.31
N ASP A 122 -26.62 9.25 32.57
CA ASP A 122 -27.79 8.98 31.74
C ASP A 122 -27.45 8.41 30.35
N ARG A 123 -26.16 8.28 29.98
CA ARG A 123 -25.71 7.73 28.73
C ARG A 123 -25.79 6.21 28.76
N PRO A 124 -26.15 5.53 27.66
CA PRO A 124 -26.08 4.08 27.61
C PRO A 124 -24.62 3.60 27.68
N PRO A 125 -24.34 2.51 28.42
CA PRO A 125 -23.04 1.85 28.36
C PRO A 125 -22.86 1.20 26.96
N ALA A 126 -21.64 1.17 26.45
CA ALA A 126 -21.32 0.55 25.16
C ALA A 126 -21.73 -0.90 25.08
N SER A 127 -21.66 -1.65 26.20
CA SER A 127 -22.11 -3.04 26.32
C SER A 127 -23.58 -3.26 25.92
N ARG A 128 -24.42 -2.24 25.98
CA ARG A 128 -25.79 -2.32 25.50
C ARG A 128 -25.86 -2.65 23.99
N ALA A 129 -24.88 -2.20 23.19
CA ALA A 129 -24.83 -2.48 21.76
C ALA A 129 -24.64 -3.98 21.45
N LEU A 130 -24.21 -4.80 22.43
CA LEU A 130 -24.09 -6.25 22.24
C LEU A 130 -25.45 -6.96 22.14
N THR A 131 -26.52 -6.33 22.68
CA THR A 131 -27.88 -6.88 22.70
C THR A 131 -28.93 -5.98 22.06
N ASP A 132 -28.60 -4.69 21.85
CA ASP A 132 -29.46 -3.70 21.19
C ASP A 132 -28.99 -3.48 19.74
N ALA A 133 -29.62 -4.15 18.80
CA ALA A 133 -29.29 -4.04 17.39
C ALA A 133 -29.43 -2.60 16.81
N SER A 134 -30.34 -1.79 17.37
CA SER A 134 -30.51 -0.39 16.95
C SER A 134 -29.29 0.43 17.31
N LEU A 135 -28.84 0.36 18.56
CA LEU A 135 -27.62 1.04 19.01
C LEU A 135 -26.38 0.52 18.27
N ARG A 136 -26.23 -0.82 18.13
CA ARG A 136 -25.13 -1.44 17.39
C ARG A 136 -25.03 -0.88 15.95
N ASN A 137 -26.16 -0.82 15.24
CA ASN A 137 -26.17 -0.29 13.87
C ASN A 137 -25.81 1.19 13.82
N GLN A 138 -26.29 2.01 14.75
CA GLN A 138 -25.93 3.43 14.83
C GLN A 138 -24.42 3.62 15.04
N LEU A 139 -23.80 2.81 15.92
CA LEU A 139 -22.36 2.85 16.14
C LEU A 139 -21.58 2.47 14.89
N ILE A 140 -21.94 1.35 14.24
CA ILE A 140 -21.23 0.91 13.03
C ILE A 140 -21.38 1.93 11.88
N ASP A 141 -22.58 2.50 11.69
CA ASP A 141 -22.81 3.50 10.64
C ASP A 141 -22.05 4.79 10.91
N ALA A 142 -21.92 5.21 12.18
CA ALA A 142 -21.21 6.43 12.55
C ALA A 142 -19.67 6.27 12.60
N TRP A 143 -19.16 5.05 12.79
CA TRP A 143 -17.73 4.74 12.91
C TRP A 143 -17.12 4.16 11.63
N SER A 144 -17.92 4.09 10.55
CA SER A 144 -17.47 3.60 9.26
C SER A 144 -18.31 4.21 8.13
N MET A 145 -17.87 4.00 6.90
CA MET A 145 -18.60 4.44 5.70
C MET A 145 -19.81 3.55 5.35
N ARG A 146 -20.17 2.60 6.24
CA ARG A 146 -21.35 1.77 6.04
C ARG A 146 -22.62 2.63 5.95
N ASN A 147 -23.38 2.49 4.87
CA ASN A 147 -24.63 3.21 4.65
C ASN A 147 -24.52 4.75 4.68
N PHE A 148 -23.32 5.31 4.50
CA PHE A 148 -23.19 6.76 4.49
C PHE A 148 -24.04 7.39 3.38
N HIS A 149 -24.85 8.36 3.76
CA HIS A 149 -25.61 9.23 2.87
C HIS A 149 -25.57 10.66 3.43
N PRO A 150 -25.27 11.67 2.59
CA PRO A 150 -25.22 13.05 3.04
C PRO A 150 -26.52 13.47 3.73
N THR A 151 -26.39 14.12 4.90
CA THR A 151 -27.48 14.73 5.68
C THR A 151 -27.18 16.20 5.92
N PRO A 152 -28.14 17.02 6.42
CA PRO A 152 -27.85 18.41 6.79
C PRO A 152 -26.74 18.58 7.83
N ASP A 153 -26.59 17.60 8.72
CA ASP A 153 -25.61 17.61 9.82
C ASP A 153 -24.32 16.86 9.50
N ASP A 154 -24.32 16.02 8.45
CA ASP A 154 -23.19 15.22 7.99
C ASP A 154 -23.18 15.23 6.45
N ARG A 155 -22.61 16.29 5.88
CA ARG A 155 -22.80 16.66 4.47
C ARG A 155 -21.78 16.04 3.52
N SER A 156 -20.62 15.67 4.06
CA SER A 156 -19.44 15.29 3.30
C SER A 156 -19.00 13.87 3.68
N ALA A 157 -18.75 13.02 2.70
CA ALA A 157 -18.15 11.72 2.94
C ALA A 157 -16.75 11.85 3.54
N HIS A 158 -15.99 12.86 3.11
CA HIS A 158 -14.71 13.26 3.67
C HIS A 158 -14.83 13.54 5.19
N ASP A 159 -15.73 14.44 5.60
CA ASP A 159 -15.86 14.81 7.01
C ASP A 159 -16.37 13.66 7.86
N HIS A 160 -17.29 12.84 7.33
CA HIS A 160 -17.77 11.65 8.02
C HIS A 160 -16.65 10.63 8.27
N PHE A 161 -15.83 10.39 7.23
CA PHE A 161 -14.69 9.46 7.28
C PHE A 161 -13.73 9.86 8.42
N PHE A 162 -13.24 11.09 8.40
CA PHE A 162 -12.28 11.55 9.39
C PHE A 162 -12.88 11.74 10.79
N ALA A 163 -14.17 12.07 10.90
CA ALA A 163 -14.85 12.16 12.20
C ALA A 163 -14.98 10.79 12.90
N ALA A 164 -14.98 9.68 12.14
CA ALA A 164 -15.07 8.33 12.70
C ALA A 164 -13.98 8.07 13.74
N PHE A 165 -12.75 8.51 13.49
CA PHE A 165 -11.60 8.32 14.40
C PHE A 165 -11.80 8.96 15.76
N GLY A 166 -12.37 10.16 15.81
CA GLY A 166 -12.72 10.82 17.06
C GLY A 166 -13.85 10.11 17.82
N ARG A 167 -14.76 9.48 17.09
CA ARG A 167 -15.92 8.80 17.68
C ARG A 167 -15.55 7.50 18.36
N PHE A 168 -14.75 6.63 17.74
CA PHE A 168 -14.33 5.36 18.32
C PHE A 168 -12.99 5.43 19.08
N GLY A 169 -12.23 6.51 18.94
CA GLY A 169 -10.86 6.64 19.47
C GLY A 169 -10.64 6.15 20.90
N PRO A 170 -11.54 6.43 21.89
CA PRO A 170 -11.36 5.88 23.24
C PRO A 170 -11.26 4.35 23.32
N ALA A 171 -11.85 3.60 22.38
CA ALA A 171 -11.78 2.14 22.36
C ALA A 171 -10.45 1.59 21.83
N THR A 172 -9.55 2.43 21.30
CA THR A 172 -8.22 1.97 20.86
C THR A 172 -7.25 1.79 22.04
N ASN A 173 -7.54 2.44 23.18
CA ASN A 173 -6.65 2.46 24.33
C ASN A 173 -6.57 1.07 25.00
N GLY A 174 -5.37 0.53 25.10
CA GLY A 174 -5.16 -0.78 25.76
C GLY A 174 -5.46 -2.00 24.89
N HIS A 175 -5.82 -1.82 23.61
CA HIS A 175 -6.18 -2.89 22.67
C HIS A 175 -5.24 -2.99 21.45
N THR A 176 -4.03 -2.47 21.55
CA THR A 176 -3.08 -2.49 20.42
C THR A 176 -2.83 -3.91 19.93
N GLU A 177 -2.68 -4.87 20.84
CA GLU A 177 -2.47 -6.28 20.52
C GLU A 177 -3.69 -6.92 19.83
N ASP A 178 -4.91 -6.60 20.26
CA ASP A 178 -6.15 -7.12 19.66
C ASP A 178 -6.33 -6.55 18.25
N MET A 179 -6.05 -5.25 18.08
CA MET A 179 -6.05 -4.58 16.77
C MET A 179 -5.03 -5.22 15.82
N LEU A 180 -3.79 -5.44 16.27
CA LEU A 180 -2.75 -6.11 15.49
C LEU A 180 -3.15 -7.53 15.11
N ALA A 181 -3.78 -8.28 16.04
CA ALA A 181 -4.23 -9.64 15.78
C ALA A 181 -5.33 -9.71 14.73
N GLU A 182 -6.32 -8.80 14.80
CA GLU A 182 -7.39 -8.71 13.81
C GLU A 182 -6.82 -8.42 12.40
N VAL A 183 -5.94 -7.43 12.30
CA VAL A 183 -5.37 -7.01 11.02
C VAL A 183 -4.48 -8.11 10.43
N ALA A 184 -3.60 -8.74 11.23
CA ALA A 184 -2.75 -9.83 10.77
C ALA A 184 -3.55 -11.08 10.36
N HIS A 185 -4.61 -11.43 11.10
CA HIS A 185 -5.53 -12.52 10.74
C HIS A 185 -6.18 -12.26 9.39
N ARG A 186 -6.70 -11.05 9.17
CA ARG A 186 -7.36 -10.66 7.92
C ARG A 186 -6.40 -10.64 6.74
N ALA A 187 -5.19 -10.11 6.92
CA ALA A 187 -4.14 -10.13 5.92
C ALA A 187 -3.82 -11.55 5.46
N ALA A 188 -3.61 -12.47 6.41
CA ALA A 188 -3.37 -13.88 6.09
C ALA A 188 -4.52 -14.51 5.30
N ALA A 189 -5.78 -14.22 5.68
CA ALA A 189 -6.97 -14.72 4.98
C ALA A 189 -7.08 -14.19 3.54
N GLN A 190 -6.42 -13.09 3.23
CA GLN A 190 -6.35 -12.48 1.90
C GLN A 190 -5.09 -12.85 1.11
N HIS A 191 -4.25 -13.74 1.63
CA HIS A 191 -2.97 -14.13 1.03
C HIS A 191 -1.96 -12.97 0.94
N GLU A 192 -1.97 -12.08 1.92
CA GLU A 192 -0.90 -11.13 2.19
C GLU A 192 0.16 -11.79 3.08
N ILE A 193 1.42 -11.49 2.83
CA ILE A 193 2.54 -12.07 3.60
C ILE A 193 3.36 -11.02 4.33
N TYR A 194 3.06 -9.74 4.08
CA TYR A 194 3.78 -8.59 4.61
C TYR A 194 2.85 -7.39 4.83
N MET A 195 3.09 -6.58 5.85
CA MET A 195 2.38 -5.33 6.10
C MET A 195 3.31 -4.28 6.69
N GLU A 196 3.11 -3.00 6.30
CA GLU A 196 3.69 -1.83 6.97
C GLU A 196 2.56 -1.01 7.59
N LEU A 197 2.37 -1.15 8.90
CA LEU A 197 1.29 -0.50 9.63
C LEU A 197 1.71 0.85 10.18
N MET A 198 0.95 1.89 9.88
CA MET A 198 1.10 3.22 10.48
C MET A 198 0.58 3.21 11.91
N PHE A 199 1.47 3.55 12.84
CA PHE A 199 1.21 3.49 14.27
C PHE A 199 2.12 4.48 15.01
N THR A 200 1.69 4.99 16.17
CA THR A 200 2.47 5.90 17.03
C THR A 200 2.84 5.17 18.34
N PRO A 201 3.97 4.43 18.37
CA PRO A 201 4.30 3.54 19.49
C PRO A 201 4.53 4.24 20.82
N ASP A 202 4.99 5.49 20.81
CA ASP A 202 5.24 6.30 22.02
C ASP A 202 3.95 6.87 22.66
N GLY A 203 2.77 6.51 22.14
CA GLY A 203 1.49 6.99 22.67
C GLY A 203 1.31 8.51 22.64
N GLY A 204 2.17 9.23 21.93
CA GLY A 204 2.15 10.69 21.83
C GLY A 204 3.01 11.40 22.88
N GLU A 205 3.91 10.71 23.57
CA GLU A 205 4.86 11.34 24.51
C GLU A 205 5.74 12.38 23.80
N SER A 206 6.26 12.07 22.61
CA SER A 206 7.03 13.01 21.79
C SER A 206 6.26 14.30 21.48
N ARG A 207 4.98 14.17 21.14
CA ARG A 207 4.08 15.30 20.87
C ARG A 207 3.90 16.16 22.13
N SER A 208 3.69 15.53 23.29
CA SER A 208 3.56 16.21 24.57
C SER A 208 4.83 16.98 24.93
N LEU A 209 5.99 16.36 24.72
CA LEU A 209 7.30 16.99 24.92
C LEU A 209 7.50 18.20 24.00
N GLY A 210 7.13 18.08 22.72
CA GLY A 210 7.18 19.21 21.77
C GLY A 210 6.31 20.38 22.22
N ASN A 211 5.12 20.10 22.74
CA ASN A 211 4.24 21.13 23.26
C ASN A 211 4.80 21.83 24.52
N GLU A 212 5.39 21.07 25.43
CA GLU A 212 6.01 21.59 26.67
C GLU A 212 7.21 22.50 26.38
N LEU A 213 8.10 22.08 25.46
CA LEU A 213 9.31 22.84 25.14
C LEU A 213 9.08 24.02 24.20
N GLY A 214 7.93 24.04 23.51
CA GLY A 214 7.58 25.09 22.56
C GLY A 214 8.47 25.09 21.31
N TRP A 215 8.26 26.09 20.44
CA TRP A 215 8.92 26.19 19.14
C TRP A 215 10.21 27.04 19.18
N ASN A 216 11.17 26.66 18.35
CA ASN A 216 12.31 27.48 17.95
C ASN A 216 12.51 27.35 16.45
N ASP A 217 12.76 28.47 15.75
CA ASP A 217 12.90 28.46 14.28
C ASP A 217 14.22 27.81 13.80
N ASP A 218 15.21 27.65 14.67
CA ASP A 218 16.43 26.87 14.39
C ASP A 218 16.15 25.38 14.70
N TYR A 219 16.08 24.55 13.68
CA TYR A 219 15.84 23.11 13.82
C TYR A 219 16.95 22.37 14.62
N GLY A 220 18.20 22.84 14.55
CA GLY A 220 19.32 22.27 15.33
C GLY A 220 19.15 22.53 16.82
N VAL A 221 18.75 23.76 17.17
CA VAL A 221 18.40 24.15 18.54
C VAL A 221 17.17 23.38 19.01
N MET A 222 16.12 23.28 18.17
CA MET A 222 14.90 22.55 18.50
C MET A 222 15.19 21.06 18.78
N ARG A 223 15.96 20.40 17.90
CA ARG A 223 16.42 19.02 18.10
C ARG A 223 17.20 18.85 19.40
N SER A 224 18.15 19.73 19.67
CA SER A 224 18.98 19.65 20.87
C SER A 224 18.15 19.78 22.16
N ARG A 225 17.16 20.67 22.16
CA ARG A 225 16.23 20.83 23.30
C ARG A 225 15.35 19.60 23.52
N LEU A 226 14.82 18.99 22.45
CA LEU A 226 14.02 17.78 22.53
C LEU A 226 14.84 16.59 23.04
N LEU A 227 16.06 16.40 22.53
CA LEU A 227 16.96 15.34 23.01
C LEU A 227 17.31 15.51 24.49
N ALA A 228 17.62 16.74 24.93
CA ALA A 228 17.91 17.04 26.33
C ALA A 228 16.65 16.95 27.23
N GLY A 229 15.47 17.21 26.66
CA GLY A 229 14.19 17.26 27.38
C GLY A 229 13.51 15.91 27.62
N GLY A 230 14.03 14.80 27.05
CA GLY A 230 13.48 13.48 27.32
C GLY A 230 13.11 12.64 26.09
N MET A 231 13.43 13.06 24.87
CA MET A 231 13.15 12.31 23.64
C MET A 231 13.64 10.86 23.70
N ALA A 232 14.82 10.63 24.28
CA ALA A 232 15.37 9.27 24.45
C ALA A 232 14.44 8.38 25.30
N LYS A 233 13.75 8.96 26.28
CA LYS A 233 12.76 8.22 27.09
C LYS A 233 11.54 7.87 26.23
N ALA A 234 10.96 8.82 25.51
CA ALA A 234 9.81 8.58 24.64
C ALA A 234 10.10 7.45 23.61
N VAL A 235 11.30 7.45 23.02
CA VAL A 235 11.77 6.39 22.12
C VAL A 235 11.87 5.04 22.84
N ALA A 236 12.44 5.01 24.06
CA ALA A 236 12.58 3.78 24.82
C ALA A 236 11.23 3.20 25.23
N ASP A 237 10.29 4.05 25.68
CA ASP A 237 8.95 3.63 26.06
C ASP A 237 8.15 3.14 24.84
N GLY A 238 8.27 3.80 23.68
CA GLY A 238 7.67 3.34 22.44
C GLY A 238 8.17 1.96 22.01
N ARG A 239 9.47 1.68 22.14
CA ARG A 239 10.04 0.35 21.88
C ARG A 239 9.50 -0.70 22.84
N GLN A 240 9.41 -0.36 24.13
CA GLN A 240 8.81 -1.26 25.13
C GLN A 240 7.33 -1.54 24.85
N ASN A 241 6.58 -0.56 24.39
CA ASN A 241 5.18 -0.73 23.98
C ASN A 241 5.07 -1.69 22.79
N LEU A 242 5.96 -1.59 21.80
CA LEU A 242 6.03 -2.53 20.69
C LEU A 242 6.37 -3.95 21.16
N ASP A 243 7.34 -4.10 22.07
CA ASP A 243 7.69 -5.42 22.63
C ASP A 243 6.48 -6.08 23.29
N GLN A 244 5.73 -5.32 24.08
CA GLN A 244 4.53 -5.81 24.77
C GLN A 244 3.42 -6.14 23.79
N ALA A 245 3.17 -5.28 22.80
CA ALA A 245 2.13 -5.48 21.80
C ALA A 245 2.40 -6.74 20.97
N GLU A 246 3.63 -6.95 20.50
CA GLU A 246 3.98 -8.16 19.73
C GLU A 246 3.98 -9.44 20.57
N GLU A 247 4.43 -9.39 21.84
CA GLU A 247 4.32 -10.53 22.73
C GLU A 247 2.86 -10.96 22.94
N ARG A 248 1.97 -9.99 23.15
CA ARG A 248 0.54 -10.23 23.33
C ARG A 248 -0.13 -10.67 22.03
N LEU A 249 0.18 -10.01 20.89
CA LEU A 249 -0.25 -10.44 19.57
C LEU A 249 0.02 -11.94 19.34
N ARG A 250 1.25 -12.39 19.61
CA ARG A 250 1.61 -13.80 19.46
C ARG A 250 0.80 -14.73 20.36
N LYS A 251 0.39 -14.26 21.55
CA LYS A 251 -0.49 -15.01 22.47
C LYS A 251 -1.92 -15.06 21.94
N VAL A 252 -2.46 -13.94 21.47
CA VAL A 252 -3.82 -13.85 20.90
C VAL A 252 -3.97 -14.78 19.70
N LEU A 253 -2.96 -14.81 18.81
CA LEU A 253 -2.96 -15.66 17.61
C LEU A 253 -2.49 -17.11 17.88
N ASP A 254 -2.21 -17.50 19.13
CA ASP A 254 -1.65 -18.83 19.50
C ASP A 254 -0.38 -19.17 18.70
N CYS A 255 0.48 -18.19 18.39
CA CYS A 255 1.70 -18.41 17.62
C CYS A 255 2.69 -19.30 18.40
N GLY A 256 2.93 -20.51 17.90
CA GLY A 256 3.74 -21.53 18.57
C GLY A 256 2.94 -22.45 19.47
N GLY A 257 1.61 -22.28 19.59
CA GLY A 257 0.71 -23.18 20.28
C GLY A 257 0.23 -24.34 19.41
N SER A 258 -0.85 -24.99 19.84
CA SER A 258 -1.40 -26.17 19.15
C SER A 258 -2.27 -25.85 17.93
N HIS A 259 -2.82 -24.63 17.86
CA HIS A 259 -3.70 -24.18 16.78
C HIS A 259 -3.35 -22.75 16.36
N PRO A 260 -2.12 -22.52 15.82
CA PRO A 260 -1.70 -21.19 15.47
C PRO A 260 -2.58 -20.61 14.37
N ASP A 261 -2.99 -19.35 14.56
CA ASP A 261 -3.68 -18.58 13.55
C ASP A 261 -2.78 -18.33 12.33
N ALA A 262 -3.37 -18.23 11.14
CA ALA A 262 -2.65 -17.95 9.91
C ALA A 262 -1.91 -16.59 9.94
N GLY A 263 -2.43 -15.62 10.69
CA GLY A 263 -1.82 -14.32 10.94
C GLY A 263 -0.41 -14.38 11.52
N CYS A 264 -0.06 -15.48 12.21
CA CYS A 264 1.32 -15.75 12.67
C CYS A 264 2.35 -15.80 11.51
N GLY A 265 1.90 -16.06 10.29
CA GLY A 265 2.73 -16.14 9.08
C GLY A 265 2.94 -14.81 8.37
N VAL A 266 2.23 -13.76 8.76
CA VAL A 266 2.36 -12.41 8.21
C VAL A 266 3.50 -11.67 8.89
N THR A 267 4.38 -11.08 8.11
CA THR A 267 5.45 -10.23 8.63
C THR A 267 4.94 -8.80 8.76
N VAL A 268 4.79 -8.33 10.00
CA VAL A 268 4.36 -6.95 10.28
C VAL A 268 5.59 -6.07 10.56
N ARG A 269 5.60 -4.89 9.97
CA ARG A 269 6.53 -3.78 10.27
C ARG A 269 5.74 -2.51 10.51
N TYR A 270 6.38 -1.51 11.07
CA TYR A 270 5.72 -0.28 11.47
C TYR A 270 6.30 0.93 10.76
N LEU A 271 5.42 1.82 10.34
CA LEU A 271 5.75 3.19 9.94
C LEU A 271 5.36 4.11 11.10
N TYR A 272 6.34 4.87 11.60
CA TYR A 272 6.04 5.83 12.67
C TYR A 272 5.09 6.92 12.13
N GLN A 273 3.91 7.01 12.73
CA GLN A 273 2.85 7.92 12.31
C GLN A 273 3.03 9.30 12.92
N VAL A 274 3.14 10.33 12.08
CA VAL A 274 3.28 11.74 12.46
C VAL A 274 2.00 12.50 12.12
N LEU A 275 1.38 13.14 13.10
CA LEU A 275 0.14 13.89 12.94
C LEU A 275 0.44 15.30 12.42
N ARG A 276 0.24 15.55 11.11
CA ARG A 276 0.63 16.80 10.42
C ARG A 276 -0.23 18.03 10.77
N ALA A 277 -1.49 17.81 11.13
CA ALA A 277 -2.43 18.89 11.49
C ALA A 277 -2.23 19.44 12.92
N ASN A 278 -1.16 19.04 13.60
CA ASN A 278 -0.80 19.54 14.91
C ASN A 278 0.06 20.83 14.82
N PRO A 279 0.20 21.58 15.94
CA PRO A 279 1.15 22.69 16.03
C PRO A 279 2.58 22.26 15.65
N LYS A 280 3.30 23.12 14.94
CA LYS A 280 4.61 22.83 14.36
C LYS A 280 5.66 22.25 15.32
N GLN A 281 5.66 22.67 16.60
CA GLN A 281 6.54 22.10 17.62
C GLN A 281 6.23 20.64 17.94
N GLN A 282 4.96 20.26 17.86
CA GLN A 282 4.52 18.87 18.04
C GLN A 282 4.86 18.02 16.81
N VAL A 283 4.70 18.57 15.59
CA VAL A 283 5.07 17.89 14.35
C VAL A 283 6.57 17.61 14.33
N PHE A 284 7.41 18.61 14.62
CA PHE A 284 8.86 18.42 14.64
C PHE A 284 9.31 17.40 15.71
N ALA A 285 8.67 17.40 16.89
CA ALA A 285 8.97 16.43 17.93
C ALA A 285 8.60 14.99 17.53
N GLN A 286 7.44 14.80 16.87
CA GLN A 286 7.02 13.50 16.34
C GLN A 286 7.95 13.03 15.21
N LEU A 287 8.32 13.92 14.28
CA LEU A 287 9.30 13.61 13.23
C LEU A 287 10.61 13.13 13.86
N LEU A 288 11.18 13.89 14.81
CA LEU A 288 12.41 13.49 15.50
C LEU A 288 12.27 12.13 16.17
N ALA A 289 11.14 11.87 16.87
CA ALA A 289 10.89 10.57 17.48
C ALA A 289 10.82 9.44 16.44
N GLY A 290 10.19 9.66 15.29
CA GLY A 290 10.14 8.70 14.20
C GLY A 290 11.52 8.36 13.66
N PHE A 291 12.36 9.38 13.41
CA PHE A 291 13.74 9.17 12.96
C PHE A 291 14.62 8.45 13.98
N GLU A 292 14.54 8.83 15.26
CA GLU A 292 15.27 8.16 16.35
C GLU A 292 14.79 6.72 16.53
N MET A 293 13.48 6.47 16.46
CA MET A 293 12.91 5.14 16.64
C MET A 293 13.25 4.20 15.46
N ALA A 294 13.10 4.65 14.22
CA ALA A 294 13.50 3.88 13.04
C ALA A 294 15.00 3.57 13.01
N SER A 295 15.83 4.45 13.61
CA SER A 295 17.26 4.19 13.77
C SER A 295 17.59 3.18 14.89
N ALA A 296 16.71 3.04 15.89
CA ALA A 296 16.95 2.24 17.09
C ALA A 296 16.24 0.89 17.10
N ASP A 297 15.19 0.71 16.33
CA ASP A 297 14.36 -0.51 16.30
C ASP A 297 14.09 -0.98 14.86
N PRO A 298 14.58 -2.17 14.46
CA PRO A 298 14.44 -2.67 13.09
C PRO A 298 12.99 -3.02 12.71
N ARG A 299 12.05 -3.00 13.65
CA ARG A 299 10.62 -3.19 13.35
C ARG A 299 9.98 -1.92 12.81
N VAL A 300 10.51 -0.75 13.20
CA VAL A 300 10.09 0.56 12.68
C VAL A 300 10.93 0.86 11.44
N VAL A 301 10.35 0.57 10.28
CA VAL A 301 11.10 0.59 9.01
C VAL A 301 11.10 1.94 8.33
N GLY A 302 10.31 2.89 8.80
CA GLY A 302 10.22 4.24 8.24
C GLY A 302 9.21 5.10 8.98
N LEU A 303 8.81 6.20 8.37
CA LEU A 303 7.80 7.10 8.91
C LEU A 303 6.86 7.63 7.82
N ASN A 304 5.67 8.10 8.24
CA ASN A 304 4.70 8.77 7.38
C ASN A 304 4.02 9.94 8.13
N MET A 305 3.66 10.99 7.40
CA MET A 305 2.86 12.10 7.92
C MET A 305 1.40 11.89 7.52
N VAL A 306 0.52 11.85 8.51
CA VAL A 306 -0.89 11.48 8.36
C VAL A 306 -1.83 12.59 8.80
N GLN A 307 -3.12 12.39 8.74
CA GLN A 307 -4.26 13.30 8.89
C GLN A 307 -4.61 14.02 7.58
N PRO A 308 -5.84 14.58 7.46
CA PRO A 308 -6.31 15.21 6.22
C PRO A 308 -5.30 16.19 5.65
N GLU A 309 -4.96 16.00 4.39
CA GLU A 309 -3.98 16.86 3.69
C GLU A 309 -4.55 18.26 3.45
N ASP A 310 -5.88 18.38 3.34
CA ASP A 310 -6.63 19.63 3.21
C ASP A 310 -6.87 20.38 4.53
N ASP A 311 -6.45 19.81 5.68
CA ASP A 311 -6.55 20.51 6.97
C ASP A 311 -5.84 21.86 6.90
N PRO A 312 -6.43 22.94 7.42
CA PRO A 312 -5.84 24.29 7.35
C PRO A 312 -4.43 24.41 7.93
N VAL A 313 -4.06 23.57 8.91
CA VAL A 313 -2.69 23.54 9.48
C VAL A 313 -1.77 22.79 8.53
N ALA A 314 -2.22 21.65 7.99
CA ALA A 314 -1.45 20.85 7.04
C ALA A 314 -1.12 21.66 5.77
N LEU A 315 -2.10 22.32 5.15
CA LEU A 315 -1.89 23.18 3.98
C LEU A 315 -0.96 24.36 4.27
N ARG A 316 -1.19 25.07 5.42
CA ARG A 316 -0.39 26.25 5.77
C ARG A 316 1.09 25.91 6.03
N ASP A 317 1.33 24.81 6.70
CA ASP A 317 2.65 24.44 7.22
C ASP A 317 3.38 23.40 6.33
N PHE A 318 2.83 23.08 5.16
CA PHE A 318 3.36 22.03 4.29
C PHE A 318 4.85 22.23 3.94
N ASP A 319 5.21 23.40 3.41
CA ASP A 319 6.63 23.73 3.08
C ASP A 319 7.54 23.70 4.32
N LEU A 320 7.03 24.17 5.48
CA LEU A 320 7.75 24.10 6.75
C LEU A 320 7.99 22.63 7.16
N GLN A 321 7.00 21.76 7.00
CA GLN A 321 7.07 20.34 7.34
C GLN A 321 8.05 19.60 6.40
N MET A 322 8.05 19.92 5.11
CA MET A 322 9.05 19.40 4.16
C MET A 322 10.47 19.88 4.53
N GLY A 323 10.62 21.11 5.00
CA GLY A 323 11.90 21.61 5.55
C GLY A 323 12.37 20.89 6.82
N MET A 324 11.43 20.48 7.69
CA MET A 324 11.74 19.66 8.86
C MET A 324 12.25 18.27 8.46
N LEU A 325 11.59 17.63 7.45
CA LEU A 325 11.99 16.34 6.91
C LEU A 325 13.39 16.42 6.28
N ASP A 326 13.64 17.41 5.42
CA ASP A 326 14.94 17.61 4.78
C ASP A 326 16.07 17.76 5.81
N PHE A 327 15.85 18.59 6.84
CA PHE A 327 16.81 18.76 7.93
C PHE A 327 17.09 17.43 8.67
N LEU A 328 16.04 16.69 9.04
CA LEU A 328 16.21 15.44 9.79
C LEU A 328 16.78 14.34 8.91
N HIS A 329 16.35 14.20 7.66
CA HIS A 329 16.92 13.23 6.72
C HIS A 329 18.42 13.48 6.49
N GLY A 330 18.85 14.73 6.45
CA GLY A 330 20.29 15.05 6.40
C GLY A 330 21.10 14.51 7.58
N LEU A 331 20.47 14.29 8.74
CA LEU A 331 21.08 13.70 9.93
C LEU A 331 20.90 12.18 10.02
N TYR A 332 19.81 11.66 9.47
CA TYR A 332 19.41 10.24 9.51
C TYR A 332 19.17 9.69 8.08
N PRO A 333 20.18 9.69 7.18
CA PRO A 333 19.96 9.43 5.74
C PRO A 333 19.63 7.96 5.41
N LYS A 334 19.48 7.11 6.39
CA LYS A 334 19.11 5.69 6.23
C LYS A 334 17.67 5.40 6.67
N VAL A 335 16.99 6.39 7.20
CA VAL A 335 15.60 6.24 7.62
C VAL A 335 14.71 6.46 6.40
N HIS A 336 13.89 5.49 6.10
CA HIS A 336 13.00 5.52 4.96
C HIS A 336 11.77 6.41 5.23
N ILE A 337 11.27 7.03 4.17
CA ILE A 337 10.16 7.98 4.23
C ILE A 337 9.13 7.61 3.16
N THR A 338 7.89 7.42 3.58
CA THR A 338 6.70 7.46 2.74
C THR A 338 5.82 8.61 3.19
N LEU A 339 5.12 9.29 2.28
CA LEU A 339 4.30 10.44 2.64
C LEU A 339 2.93 10.37 1.97
N HIS A 340 1.88 10.67 2.74
CA HIS A 340 0.61 11.09 2.14
C HIS A 340 0.86 12.36 1.36
N ALA A 341 0.65 12.32 0.06
CA ALA A 341 0.76 13.49 -0.81
C ALA A 341 -0.18 13.34 -2.01
N GLY A 342 -0.89 14.42 -2.31
CA GLY A 342 -1.87 14.44 -3.37
C GLY A 342 -3.16 13.69 -3.05
N GLU A 343 -3.51 13.52 -1.78
CA GLU A 343 -4.86 13.12 -1.36
C GLU A 343 -5.79 14.34 -1.40
N LEU A 344 -5.80 14.98 -2.54
CA LEU A 344 -6.52 16.21 -2.81
C LEU A 344 -7.31 16.10 -4.12
N ALA A 345 -8.39 16.89 -4.22
CA ALA A 345 -9.21 16.94 -5.42
C ALA A 345 -9.70 18.37 -5.71
N PRO A 346 -9.98 18.70 -6.99
CA PRO A 346 -10.61 19.97 -7.35
C PRO A 346 -11.93 20.19 -6.61
N GLY A 347 -12.04 21.34 -5.95
CA GLY A 347 -13.21 21.71 -5.16
C GLY A 347 -13.08 21.44 -3.65
N LEU A 348 -12.14 20.60 -3.24
CA LEU A 348 -11.80 20.40 -1.82
C LEU A 348 -10.90 21.53 -1.33
N VAL A 349 -9.86 21.85 -2.10
CA VAL A 349 -8.88 22.91 -1.80
C VAL A 349 -8.84 23.96 -2.91
N ARG A 350 -8.07 25.03 -2.72
CA ARG A 350 -7.82 26.03 -3.77
C ARG A 350 -7.01 25.41 -4.92
N PRO A 351 -7.20 25.85 -6.16
CA PRO A 351 -6.44 25.29 -7.30
C PRO A 351 -4.91 25.34 -7.14
N ASP A 352 -4.38 26.36 -6.46
CA ASP A 352 -2.94 26.49 -6.22
C ASP A 352 -2.41 25.40 -5.27
N ASP A 353 -3.22 24.95 -4.33
CA ASP A 353 -2.86 23.94 -3.36
C ASP A 353 -2.77 22.50 -3.95
N LEU A 354 -3.28 22.30 -5.19
CA LEU A 354 -3.15 21.04 -5.94
C LEU A 354 -1.82 20.93 -6.71
N THR A 355 -0.90 21.90 -6.63
CA THR A 355 0.15 22.03 -7.67
C THR A 355 1.56 21.66 -7.24
N PHE A 356 1.78 21.17 -6.00
CA PHE A 356 3.15 21.03 -5.48
C PHE A 356 3.35 19.92 -4.42
N HIS A 357 2.32 19.33 -3.85
CA HIS A 357 2.44 18.45 -2.69
C HIS A 357 3.23 17.17 -3.01
N ILE A 358 2.93 16.50 -4.13
CA ILE A 358 3.66 15.28 -4.53
C ILE A 358 5.09 15.62 -4.88
N ARG A 359 5.32 16.68 -5.65
CA ARG A 359 6.66 17.10 -6.04
C ARG A 359 7.53 17.41 -4.84
N GLU A 360 7.06 18.24 -3.93
CA GLU A 360 7.84 18.63 -2.75
C GLU A 360 8.07 17.47 -1.81
N SER A 361 7.11 16.54 -1.70
CA SER A 361 7.31 15.30 -0.97
C SER A 361 8.46 14.46 -1.54
N VAL A 362 8.55 14.34 -2.86
CA VAL A 362 9.62 13.59 -3.55
C VAL A 362 10.96 14.34 -3.52
N GLU A 363 10.97 15.66 -3.80
CA GLU A 363 12.20 16.42 -4.00
C GLU A 363 12.81 16.93 -2.70
N LYS A 364 11.97 17.37 -1.75
CA LYS A 364 12.36 18.01 -0.48
C LYS A 364 12.07 17.12 0.74
N GLY A 365 10.93 16.42 0.72
CA GLY A 365 10.54 15.47 1.77
C GLY A 365 11.28 14.14 1.72
N HIS A 366 12.07 13.89 0.67
CA HIS A 366 12.83 12.65 0.43
C HIS A 366 11.97 11.39 0.40
N ALA A 367 10.69 11.51 0.01
CA ALA A 367 9.80 10.37 -0.06
C ALA A 367 10.26 9.35 -1.11
N GLU A 368 10.39 8.10 -0.69
CA GLU A 368 10.67 6.94 -1.52
C GLU A 368 9.36 6.31 -2.03
N ARG A 369 8.25 6.61 -1.35
CA ARG A 369 6.90 6.22 -1.73
C ARG A 369 5.93 7.37 -1.47
N ILE A 370 4.86 7.42 -2.26
CA ILE A 370 3.78 8.41 -2.15
C ILE A 370 2.46 7.67 -1.88
N GLY A 371 1.84 7.95 -0.75
CA GLY A 371 0.46 7.56 -0.46
C GLY A 371 -0.52 8.36 -1.31
N HIS A 372 -1.50 7.70 -1.91
CA HIS A 372 -2.57 8.22 -2.75
C HIS A 372 -2.17 8.79 -4.10
N GLY A 373 -1.49 9.95 -4.14
CA GLY A 373 -1.03 10.55 -5.39
C GLY A 373 -2.18 10.93 -6.36
N VAL A 374 -3.36 11.29 -5.86
CA VAL A 374 -4.57 11.46 -6.69
C VAL A 374 -4.50 12.67 -7.60
N ASP A 375 -3.93 13.76 -7.12
CA ASP A 375 -3.91 15.04 -7.86
C ASP A 375 -2.71 15.23 -8.79
N VAL A 376 -1.90 14.20 -9.05
CA VAL A 376 -0.65 14.26 -9.81
C VAL A 376 -0.76 15.04 -11.13
N MET A 377 -1.92 15.00 -11.80
CA MET A 377 -2.12 15.71 -13.06
C MET A 377 -2.39 17.21 -12.88
N HIS A 378 -2.60 17.67 -11.65
CA HIS A 378 -2.70 19.09 -11.28
C HIS A 378 -1.34 19.70 -10.87
N GLU A 379 -0.34 18.87 -10.62
CA GLU A 379 1.02 19.27 -10.27
C GLU A 379 1.67 20.14 -11.36
N ARG A 380 2.50 21.09 -10.93
CA ARG A 380 3.34 21.87 -11.87
C ARG A 380 4.25 20.91 -12.62
N ASP A 381 4.21 20.97 -13.97
CA ASP A 381 4.94 20.02 -14.81
C ASP A 381 4.73 18.54 -14.40
N ALA A 382 3.49 18.12 -14.37
CA ALA A 382 3.10 16.74 -14.00
C ALA A 382 3.89 15.66 -14.78
N ARG A 383 4.19 15.91 -16.06
CA ARG A 383 4.98 14.96 -16.87
C ARG A 383 6.44 14.87 -16.43
N GLY A 384 7.05 16.00 -16.07
CA GLY A 384 8.40 16.03 -15.52
C GLY A 384 8.43 15.34 -14.14
N LEU A 385 7.40 15.52 -13.32
CA LEU A 385 7.26 14.81 -12.04
C LEU A 385 7.16 13.30 -12.22
N LEU A 386 6.30 12.82 -13.12
CA LEU A 386 6.20 11.39 -13.42
C LEU A 386 7.53 10.78 -13.90
N ALA A 387 8.25 11.49 -14.77
CA ALA A 387 9.59 11.06 -15.22
C ALA A 387 10.60 11.01 -14.06
N GLU A 388 10.53 11.96 -13.14
CA GLU A 388 11.38 12.01 -11.94
C GLU A 388 11.05 10.86 -10.99
N MET A 389 9.76 10.55 -10.76
CA MET A 389 9.33 9.40 -9.94
C MET A 389 9.86 8.08 -10.52
N VAL A 390 9.76 7.89 -11.84
CA VAL A 390 10.36 6.73 -12.52
C VAL A 390 11.87 6.67 -12.31
N ARG A 391 12.56 7.78 -12.50
CA ARG A 391 14.03 7.86 -12.35
C ARG A 391 14.51 7.56 -10.93
N ARG A 392 13.76 7.99 -9.92
CA ARG A 392 14.05 7.74 -8.50
C ARG A 392 13.46 6.44 -7.99
N HIS A 393 12.71 5.70 -8.79
CA HIS A 393 11.95 4.51 -8.36
C HIS A 393 10.97 4.80 -7.22
N VAL A 394 10.28 5.94 -7.26
CA VAL A 394 9.26 6.29 -6.27
C VAL A 394 7.99 5.51 -6.58
N LEU A 395 7.53 4.67 -5.66
CA LEU A 395 6.29 3.91 -5.79
C LEU A 395 5.08 4.76 -5.36
N VAL A 396 3.93 4.53 -5.98
CA VAL A 396 2.64 5.09 -5.52
C VAL A 396 1.81 4.00 -4.84
N GLU A 397 1.41 4.27 -3.60
CA GLU A 397 0.52 3.44 -2.77
C GLU A 397 -0.93 3.86 -3.08
N VAL A 398 -1.61 3.11 -3.95
CA VAL A 398 -2.94 3.47 -4.46
C VAL A 398 -4.04 2.85 -3.62
N CYS A 399 -4.88 3.69 -3.01
CA CYS A 399 -5.98 3.33 -2.13
C CYS A 399 -7.33 3.67 -2.82
N LEU A 400 -7.77 2.84 -3.77
CA LEU A 400 -8.91 3.15 -4.65
C LEU A 400 -10.22 3.37 -3.91
N THR A 401 -10.48 2.57 -2.87
CA THR A 401 -11.72 2.68 -2.08
C THR A 401 -11.72 3.94 -1.24
N SER A 402 -10.61 4.22 -0.56
CA SER A 402 -10.43 5.43 0.23
C SER A 402 -10.57 6.70 -0.63
N ASN A 403 -9.88 6.73 -1.79
CA ASN A 403 -9.95 7.88 -2.70
C ASN A 403 -11.36 8.12 -3.26
N ASP A 404 -12.18 7.06 -3.47
CA ASP A 404 -13.59 7.22 -3.82
C ASP A 404 -14.40 7.79 -2.64
N MET A 405 -14.18 7.27 -1.43
CA MET A 405 -14.95 7.67 -0.25
C MET A 405 -14.60 9.06 0.25
N ILE A 406 -13.32 9.41 0.31
CA ILE A 406 -12.85 10.71 0.82
C ILE A 406 -13.01 11.80 -0.24
N LEU A 407 -12.54 11.54 -1.47
CA LEU A 407 -12.42 12.55 -2.52
C LEU A 407 -13.51 12.46 -3.60
N GLY A 408 -14.28 11.36 -3.65
CA GLY A 408 -15.19 11.07 -4.74
C GLY A 408 -14.49 10.73 -6.06
N VAL A 409 -13.16 10.48 -6.03
CA VAL A 409 -12.35 10.22 -7.22
C VAL A 409 -12.31 8.72 -7.51
N ARG A 410 -12.87 8.32 -8.66
CA ARG A 410 -13.01 6.92 -9.04
C ARG A 410 -13.01 6.69 -10.54
N GLY A 411 -12.78 5.44 -10.94
CA GLY A 411 -12.82 5.01 -12.35
C GLY A 411 -11.92 5.88 -13.23
N LYS A 412 -12.46 6.44 -14.31
CA LYS A 412 -11.70 7.24 -15.28
C LYS A 412 -11.08 8.54 -14.72
N ASP A 413 -11.57 9.02 -13.58
CA ASP A 413 -11.09 10.26 -12.96
C ASP A 413 -9.89 10.00 -12.03
N HIS A 414 -9.62 8.73 -11.68
CA HIS A 414 -8.47 8.35 -10.86
C HIS A 414 -7.20 8.17 -11.71
N PRO A 415 -6.02 8.65 -11.26
CA PRO A 415 -4.78 8.67 -12.05
C PRO A 415 -4.05 7.33 -12.16
N LEU A 416 -4.52 6.22 -11.59
CA LEU A 416 -3.87 4.92 -11.68
C LEU A 416 -3.40 4.55 -13.10
N PRO A 417 -4.22 4.71 -14.18
CA PRO A 417 -3.75 4.45 -15.54
C PRO A 417 -2.62 5.37 -15.99
N VAL A 418 -2.55 6.59 -15.47
CA VAL A 418 -1.48 7.55 -15.79
C VAL A 418 -0.16 7.05 -15.23
N TYR A 419 -0.11 6.62 -13.97
CA TYR A 419 1.07 6.04 -13.36
C TYR A 419 1.55 4.79 -14.10
N LEU A 420 0.65 3.84 -14.36
CA LEU A 420 0.96 2.62 -15.09
C LEU A 420 1.51 2.90 -16.50
N HIS A 421 0.92 3.88 -17.21
CA HIS A 421 1.37 4.27 -18.55
C HIS A 421 2.73 4.98 -18.53
N ALA A 422 2.98 5.80 -17.53
CA ALA A 422 4.26 6.47 -17.34
C ALA A 422 5.37 5.50 -16.89
N GLY A 423 5.01 4.33 -16.38
CA GLY A 423 5.93 3.34 -15.84
C GLY A 423 6.36 3.62 -14.40
N VAL A 424 5.60 4.43 -13.69
CA VAL A 424 5.77 4.59 -12.24
C VAL A 424 5.35 3.28 -11.56
N PRO A 425 6.15 2.71 -10.64
CA PRO A 425 5.74 1.54 -9.88
C PRO A 425 4.52 1.85 -9.01
N VAL A 426 3.61 0.88 -8.91
CA VAL A 426 2.34 1.03 -8.17
C VAL A 426 2.08 -0.21 -7.35
N ALA A 427 1.69 -0.03 -6.08
CA ALA A 427 1.06 -1.06 -5.26
C ALA A 427 -0.37 -0.63 -4.90
N LEU A 428 -1.28 -1.60 -4.80
CA LEU A 428 -2.59 -1.36 -4.18
C LEU A 428 -2.46 -1.49 -2.67
N ALA A 429 -3.17 -0.66 -1.93
CA ALA A 429 -3.17 -0.64 -0.48
C ALA A 429 -4.57 -0.34 0.05
N THR A 430 -4.81 -0.64 1.32
CA THR A 430 -6.15 -0.57 1.90
C THR A 430 -6.46 0.72 2.64
N ASP A 431 -5.43 1.43 3.10
CA ASP A 431 -5.55 2.62 3.95
C ASP A 431 -6.27 2.27 5.28
N ASP A 432 -7.45 2.79 5.51
CA ASP A 432 -8.31 2.56 6.68
C ASP A 432 -9.40 1.53 6.36
N GLU A 433 -9.03 0.28 6.11
CA GLU A 433 -9.95 -0.75 5.59
C GLU A 433 -11.17 -1.02 6.49
N GLY A 434 -11.04 -0.82 7.81
CA GLY A 434 -12.15 -0.95 8.75
C GLY A 434 -13.15 0.18 8.63
N VAL A 435 -12.68 1.44 8.55
CA VAL A 435 -13.51 2.62 8.34
C VAL A 435 -14.15 2.57 6.94
N ALA A 436 -13.35 2.29 5.93
CA ALA A 436 -13.79 2.16 4.53
C ALA A 436 -14.64 0.92 4.27
N ARG A 437 -14.71 -0.04 5.20
CA ARG A 437 -15.40 -1.32 5.01
C ARG A 437 -14.88 -2.08 3.80
N SER A 438 -13.58 -2.02 3.56
CA SER A 438 -12.87 -2.62 2.44
C SER A 438 -11.91 -3.73 2.88
N GLN A 439 -11.15 -4.25 1.97
CA GLN A 439 -10.04 -5.18 2.15
C GLN A 439 -9.22 -5.26 0.85
N LEU A 440 -7.97 -5.70 0.92
CA LEU A 440 -7.06 -5.65 -0.23
C LEU A 440 -7.59 -6.43 -1.46
N THR A 441 -8.30 -7.55 -1.27
CA THR A 441 -8.94 -8.27 -2.37
C THR A 441 -9.93 -7.40 -3.16
N TRP A 442 -10.64 -6.49 -2.46
CA TRP A 442 -11.59 -5.59 -3.11
C TRP A 442 -10.91 -4.42 -3.79
N GLU A 443 -9.75 -3.99 -3.32
CA GLU A 443 -8.91 -3.02 -4.05
C GLU A 443 -8.48 -3.59 -5.40
N TYR A 444 -8.02 -4.85 -5.43
CA TYR A 444 -7.71 -5.56 -6.69
C TYR A 444 -8.94 -5.73 -7.59
N LEU A 445 -10.10 -6.10 -7.03
CA LEU A 445 -11.35 -6.22 -7.80
C LEU A 445 -11.73 -4.87 -8.41
N ARG A 446 -11.72 -3.80 -7.61
CA ARG A 446 -12.02 -2.43 -8.07
C ARG A 446 -11.08 -1.98 -9.19
N ALA A 447 -9.80 -2.30 -9.08
CA ALA A 447 -8.83 -2.02 -10.13
C ALA A 447 -9.13 -2.78 -11.43
N VAL A 448 -9.48 -4.06 -11.34
CA VAL A 448 -9.86 -4.89 -12.49
C VAL A 448 -11.14 -4.37 -13.15
N GLU A 449 -12.18 -4.10 -12.38
CA GLU A 449 -13.47 -3.62 -12.90
C GLU A 449 -13.35 -2.24 -13.54
N SER A 450 -12.58 -1.34 -12.92
CA SER A 450 -12.44 0.05 -13.40
C SER A 450 -11.51 0.18 -14.60
N TYR A 451 -10.42 -0.61 -14.66
CA TYR A 451 -9.34 -0.41 -15.63
C TYR A 451 -9.03 -1.62 -16.49
N GLN A 452 -9.78 -2.71 -16.35
CA GLN A 452 -9.62 -3.93 -17.14
C GLN A 452 -8.20 -4.51 -17.07
N LEU A 453 -7.56 -4.40 -15.90
CA LEU A 453 -6.20 -4.87 -15.70
C LEU A 453 -6.10 -6.39 -15.98
N ASP A 454 -5.01 -6.80 -16.58
CA ASP A 454 -4.71 -8.21 -16.81
C ASP A 454 -3.92 -8.82 -15.63
N TYR A 455 -3.81 -10.14 -15.60
CA TYR A 455 -3.14 -10.87 -14.54
C TYR A 455 -1.64 -10.51 -14.43
N ALA A 456 -0.99 -10.26 -15.57
CA ALA A 456 0.42 -9.86 -15.57
C ALA A 456 0.64 -8.52 -14.88
N THR A 457 -0.26 -7.55 -15.10
CA THR A 457 -0.24 -6.24 -14.42
C THR A 457 -0.48 -6.39 -12.92
N LEU A 458 -1.49 -7.19 -12.51
CA LEU A 458 -1.76 -7.43 -11.09
C LEU A 458 -0.56 -8.10 -10.40
N LYS A 459 0.02 -9.13 -10.99
CA LYS A 459 1.23 -9.80 -10.47
C LYS A 459 2.42 -8.85 -10.37
N ARG A 460 2.54 -7.90 -11.31
CA ARG A 460 3.57 -6.85 -11.24
C ARG A 460 3.34 -5.95 -10.04
N MET A 461 2.11 -5.45 -9.80
CA MET A 461 1.78 -4.60 -8.67
C MET A 461 2.06 -5.29 -7.32
N VAL A 462 1.79 -6.61 -7.24
CA VAL A 462 2.17 -7.43 -6.08
C VAL A 462 3.69 -7.45 -5.88
N ARG A 463 4.47 -7.63 -6.93
CA ARG A 463 5.94 -7.60 -6.85
C ARG A 463 6.46 -6.22 -6.49
N ASP A 464 5.88 -5.16 -7.09
CA ASP A 464 6.20 -3.77 -6.78
C ASP A 464 6.00 -3.49 -5.29
N SER A 465 4.95 -4.05 -4.63
CA SER A 465 4.71 -3.85 -3.19
C SER A 465 5.86 -4.39 -2.32
N LEU A 466 6.43 -5.53 -2.67
CA LEU A 466 7.52 -6.13 -1.90
C LEU A 466 8.89 -5.53 -2.23
N ASP A 467 9.15 -5.22 -3.51
CA ASP A 467 10.39 -4.60 -3.97
C ASP A 467 10.59 -3.19 -3.39
N HIS A 468 9.48 -2.48 -3.15
CA HIS A 468 9.49 -1.15 -2.51
C HIS A 468 9.17 -1.19 -1.01
N SER A 469 9.09 -2.38 -0.39
CA SER A 469 9.02 -2.48 1.07
C SER A 469 10.29 -1.90 1.70
N PHE A 470 10.17 -1.36 2.91
CA PHE A 470 11.33 -0.84 3.65
C PHE A 470 12.08 -1.94 4.43
N LEU A 471 11.89 -3.19 4.04
CA LEU A 471 12.67 -4.31 4.58
C LEU A 471 14.16 -4.17 4.23
N PRO A 472 15.05 -4.51 5.18
CA PRO A 472 16.48 -4.41 4.94
C PRO A 472 17.00 -5.45 3.94
N GLY A 473 18.06 -5.09 3.23
CA GLY A 473 18.79 -5.94 2.30
C GLY A 473 18.43 -5.71 0.83
N PRO A 474 19.23 -6.27 -0.07
CA PRO A 474 19.00 -6.15 -1.51
C PRO A 474 17.79 -6.97 -1.96
N SER A 475 17.13 -6.50 -3.04
CA SER A 475 16.01 -7.19 -3.67
C SER A 475 16.43 -8.51 -4.32
N LEU A 476 15.50 -9.46 -4.44
CA LEU A 476 15.60 -10.68 -5.25
C LEU A 476 15.72 -10.35 -6.75
N TRP A 477 15.29 -9.17 -7.14
CA TRP A 477 15.25 -8.76 -8.54
C TRP A 477 16.53 -8.05 -8.94
N SER A 478 17.04 -8.35 -10.13
CA SER A 478 18.25 -7.71 -10.65
C SER A 478 17.97 -6.26 -11.03
N SER A 479 18.80 -5.33 -10.56
CA SER A 479 18.73 -3.93 -10.94
C SER A 479 19.07 -3.69 -12.42
N GLY A 480 18.54 -2.60 -13.00
CA GLY A 480 18.90 -2.15 -14.35
C GLY A 480 18.09 -2.79 -15.48
N GLN A 481 16.99 -3.44 -15.17
CA GLN A 481 16.02 -3.92 -16.15
C GLN A 481 15.05 -2.80 -16.53
N GLY A 482 14.36 -2.95 -17.66
CA GLY A 482 13.30 -2.03 -18.05
C GLY A 482 12.13 -2.02 -17.06
N ILE A 483 11.30 -0.98 -17.12
CA ILE A 483 10.14 -0.81 -16.24
C ILE A 483 9.27 -2.08 -16.27
N GLY A 484 9.03 -2.67 -15.08
CA GLY A 484 8.19 -3.86 -14.92
C GLY A 484 8.82 -5.19 -15.33
N GLU A 485 10.14 -5.23 -15.60
CA GLU A 485 10.88 -6.49 -15.83
C GLU A 485 11.45 -7.01 -14.51
N PHE A 486 10.82 -8.04 -13.95
CA PHE A 486 11.31 -8.76 -12.78
C PHE A 486 12.13 -9.98 -13.19
N ARG A 487 13.46 -9.86 -13.13
CA ARG A 487 14.39 -10.98 -13.33
C ARG A 487 15.10 -11.29 -12.04
N MET A 488 14.96 -12.51 -11.57
CA MET A 488 15.69 -12.95 -10.38
C MET A 488 17.20 -12.82 -10.59
N ILE A 489 17.89 -12.50 -9.51
CA ILE A 489 19.35 -12.47 -9.46
C ILE A 489 19.94 -13.82 -9.86
N SER A 490 21.17 -13.80 -10.38
CA SER A 490 21.82 -15.00 -10.92
C SER A 490 21.93 -16.16 -9.93
N ALA A 491 22.07 -15.86 -8.63
CA ALA A 491 22.15 -16.88 -7.58
C ALA A 491 20.87 -17.72 -7.44
N CYS A 492 19.68 -17.16 -7.79
CA CYS A 492 18.38 -17.81 -7.60
C CYS A 492 17.63 -18.13 -8.90
N THR A 493 18.08 -17.61 -10.06
CA THR A 493 17.31 -17.66 -11.32
C THR A 493 17.07 -19.08 -11.86
N GLN A 494 17.88 -20.07 -11.46
CA GLN A 494 17.73 -21.47 -11.87
C GLN A 494 17.09 -22.36 -10.81
N GLU A 495 16.69 -21.78 -9.68
CA GLU A 495 16.12 -22.55 -8.58
C GLU A 495 14.64 -22.90 -8.85
N PRO A 496 14.22 -24.13 -8.56
CA PRO A 496 12.80 -24.43 -8.47
C PRO A 496 12.15 -23.63 -7.35
N LEU A 497 11.00 -23.02 -7.61
CA LEU A 497 10.24 -22.26 -6.62
C LEU A 497 9.66 -23.18 -5.55
N ARG A 498 10.36 -23.28 -4.43
CA ARG A 498 10.06 -24.08 -3.24
C ARG A 498 10.28 -23.22 -1.98
N PRO A 499 9.69 -23.58 -0.83
CA PRO A 499 9.91 -22.84 0.41
C PRO A 499 11.39 -22.61 0.73
N GLU A 500 12.23 -23.62 0.48
CA GLU A 500 13.67 -23.51 0.61
C GLU A 500 14.35 -23.82 -0.74
N PRO A 501 15.21 -22.92 -1.24
CA PRO A 501 15.97 -23.16 -2.47
C PRO A 501 17.00 -24.28 -2.26
N ALA A 502 17.29 -25.02 -3.33
CA ALA A 502 18.19 -26.17 -3.27
C ALA A 502 19.67 -25.76 -3.17
N SER A 503 20.10 -24.70 -3.89
CA SER A 503 21.49 -24.30 -3.91
C SER A 503 21.91 -23.50 -2.68
N ALA A 504 23.15 -23.69 -2.24
CA ALA A 504 23.74 -22.91 -1.16
C ALA A 504 23.86 -21.42 -1.51
N ALA A 505 24.06 -21.09 -2.79
CA ALA A 505 24.23 -19.71 -3.24
C ALA A 505 22.93 -18.90 -3.08
N CYS A 506 21.77 -19.46 -3.49
CA CYS A 506 20.50 -18.79 -3.32
C CYS A 506 20.10 -18.72 -1.83
N ARG A 507 20.26 -19.80 -1.06
CA ARG A 507 20.01 -19.75 0.40
C ARG A 507 20.83 -18.64 1.07
N HIS A 508 22.12 -18.57 0.83
CA HIS A 508 22.98 -17.56 1.41
C HIS A 508 22.53 -16.13 1.06
N TYR A 509 22.08 -15.92 -0.19
CA TYR A 509 21.53 -14.63 -0.60
C TYR A 509 20.26 -14.28 0.16
N LEU A 510 19.30 -15.19 0.25
CA LEU A 510 18.05 -14.98 0.97
C LEU A 510 18.29 -14.79 2.48
N ASP A 511 19.29 -15.49 3.06
CA ASP A 511 19.65 -15.31 4.48
C ASP A 511 20.27 -13.93 4.76
N SER A 512 20.83 -13.28 3.75
CA SER A 512 21.45 -11.95 3.86
C SER A 512 20.47 -10.78 3.64
N SER A 513 19.20 -11.05 3.24
CA SER A 513 18.22 -10.03 2.89
C SER A 513 16.81 -10.43 3.31
N ASP A 514 16.24 -9.66 4.23
CA ASP A 514 14.83 -9.85 4.62
C ASP A 514 13.89 -9.59 3.45
N ARG A 515 14.18 -8.56 2.63
CA ARG A 515 13.42 -8.25 1.40
C ARG A 515 13.43 -9.42 0.43
N ALA A 516 14.59 -9.90 0.02
CA ALA A 516 14.70 -11.00 -0.93
C ALA A 516 14.01 -12.28 -0.42
N ARG A 517 14.03 -12.53 0.89
CA ARG A 517 13.37 -13.69 1.50
C ARG A 517 11.84 -13.59 1.39
N ILE A 518 11.25 -12.42 1.62
CA ILE A 518 9.80 -12.20 1.45
C ILE A 518 9.41 -12.28 -0.03
N GLU A 519 10.18 -11.68 -0.92
CA GLU A 519 9.96 -11.76 -2.38
C GLU A 519 10.03 -13.22 -2.88
N TRP A 520 10.99 -14.00 -2.39
CA TRP A 520 11.06 -15.43 -2.69
C TRP A 520 9.84 -16.21 -2.20
N LYS A 521 9.39 -15.93 -0.97
CA LYS A 521 8.17 -16.53 -0.40
C LYS A 521 6.97 -16.25 -1.29
N GLU A 522 6.81 -15.02 -1.76
CA GLU A 522 5.73 -14.62 -2.66
C GLU A 522 5.79 -15.34 -4.02
N GLU A 523 6.96 -15.49 -4.62
CA GLU A 523 7.09 -16.26 -5.87
C GLU A 523 6.75 -17.75 -5.67
N VAL A 524 7.04 -18.31 -4.53
CA VAL A 524 6.62 -19.68 -4.18
C VAL A 524 5.10 -19.78 -4.08
N GLU A 525 4.44 -18.80 -3.46
CA GLU A 525 2.97 -18.75 -3.38
C GLU A 525 2.34 -18.54 -4.77
N PHE A 526 2.89 -17.67 -5.63
CA PHE A 526 2.46 -17.56 -7.03
C PHE A 526 2.60 -18.89 -7.79
N ASN A 527 3.71 -19.59 -7.62
CA ASN A 527 3.91 -20.88 -8.28
C ASN A 527 2.86 -21.92 -7.83
N ARG A 528 2.49 -21.94 -6.56
CA ARG A 528 1.42 -22.79 -6.02
C ARG A 528 0.04 -22.40 -6.58
N PHE A 529 -0.27 -21.12 -6.55
CA PHE A 529 -1.53 -20.57 -7.08
C PHE A 529 -1.71 -20.90 -8.56
N GLU A 530 -0.70 -20.60 -9.37
CA GLU A 530 -0.71 -20.82 -10.83
C GLU A 530 -0.78 -22.31 -11.20
N ALA A 531 -0.24 -23.21 -10.36
CA ALA A 531 -0.33 -24.65 -10.58
C ALA A 531 -1.77 -25.20 -10.45
N GLY A 532 -2.67 -24.43 -9.82
CA GLY A 532 -4.10 -24.77 -9.69
C GLY A 532 -4.92 -24.57 -10.96
N PHE A 533 -4.34 -24.03 -12.01
CA PHE A 533 -4.96 -23.79 -13.32
C PHE A 533 -4.27 -24.64 -14.39
#